data_84c53da180858eeff578b6781b2b6c74
#
_entry.id   84c53da180858eeff578b6781b2b6c74
#
_cell.length_a   1.000
_cell.length_b   1.000
_cell.length_c   1.000
_cell.angle_alpha   90.00
_cell.angle_beta   90.00
_cell.angle_gamma   90.00
#
_symmetry.space_group_name_H-M   'P 1'
#
loop_
_entity.id
_entity.type
_entity.pdbx_description
1 polymer ?
#
loop_
_entity_poly.entity_id
_entity_poly.type
_entity_poly.pdbx_seq_one_letter_code
_entity_poly.pdbx_strand_id
1 'polypeptide(L)'
;IGSAAVGAIPAGAVAPAAFDASSCITTPSAVVSGVQIADPACEFNGSAYTGPFGPVADTDGELSRVWTGIGTDGAAYRIEVPPHWNGTLVMYAHGFRGTGNVVWVDEPQLRQYFVDHGYAWAASSYALNGYDPGDGVVDTHDLLKAFPAITSLRPTQAIMTGLSMGGEITTAEIEAYKGDFAGAMPSCGVLAGSDLFDYYLGANVTAAALTGTSIAYPTTLAAGTAYTPAYQTAVQSELPGLGITPNPATGGQTFGTDLTKTGTLWADTVEQLSGGTRPGFQSALDYWNSFGFAPLTKIPFLFGVYPGLNGGTLGFANGSVAGNDRTFYTFSDQPLRMLPREIALNRAVLRVPVTSTSSADSLSPAELPVIHGDPGIPVLSIHGIGDLFVPFSMDQRYDAMMVAHHEGGLFVDRAIREVTHCGYTTNELSAGFSALVSWIATGQRPAGDNILDAAAVASPFFGCRFTDPTPGDHPEFKGLPCPAGRR
;
A
#
# COMPACT_ATOMS: atom_id res chain seq x y z
N ILE A 1 18.36 19.18 27.80
CA ILE A 1 18.09 18.45 26.59
C ILE A 1 19.45 18.17 25.96
N GLY A 2 20.00 16.99 26.25
CA GLY A 2 21.34 16.59 25.82
C GLY A 2 21.25 15.84 24.49
N SER A 3 21.90 16.36 23.47
CA SER A 3 22.12 15.71 22.19
C SER A 3 22.97 14.46 22.42
N ALA A 4 22.39 13.28 22.32
CA ALA A 4 23.13 12.03 22.28
C ALA A 4 23.74 11.90 20.87
N ALA A 5 25.05 11.79 20.80
CA ALA A 5 25.78 11.58 19.56
C ALA A 5 25.44 10.21 18.98
N VAL A 6 24.78 10.20 17.84
CA VAL A 6 24.61 9.00 17.00
C VAL A 6 25.99 8.62 16.49
N GLY A 7 26.52 7.50 16.98
CA GLY A 7 27.84 7.01 16.57
C GLY A 7 27.78 6.45 15.14
N ALA A 8 28.40 7.16 14.20
CA ALA A 8 28.63 6.63 12.86
C ALA A 8 29.62 5.47 12.94
N ILE A 9 29.22 4.29 12.46
CA ILE A 9 30.14 3.17 12.24
C ILE A 9 30.87 3.43 10.90
N PRO A 10 32.22 3.48 10.88
CA PRO A 10 32.94 3.71 9.63
C PRO A 10 32.73 2.52 8.66
N ALA A 11 32.53 2.84 7.40
CA ALA A 11 32.43 1.86 6.31
C ALA A 11 33.75 1.06 6.17
N GLY A 12 33.81 -0.06 6.85
CA GLY A 12 34.85 -1.06 6.71
C GLY A 12 34.23 -2.33 6.18
N ALA A 13 34.57 -2.76 4.98
CA ALA A 13 34.09 -3.99 4.38
C ALA A 13 34.54 -5.19 5.23
N VAL A 14 33.69 -5.66 6.10
CA VAL A 14 33.81 -6.99 6.70
C VAL A 14 33.05 -7.94 5.82
N ALA A 15 33.71 -8.98 5.29
CA ALA A 15 33.03 -10.05 4.59
C ALA A 15 31.95 -10.64 5.51
N PRO A 16 30.69 -10.70 5.11
CA PRO A 16 29.64 -11.12 5.99
C PRO A 16 29.82 -12.59 6.36
N ALA A 17 29.73 -12.89 7.65
CA ALA A 17 29.41 -14.23 8.12
C ALA A 17 28.09 -14.64 7.45
N ALA A 18 27.93 -15.94 7.15
CA ALA A 18 26.71 -16.45 6.55
C ALA A 18 25.49 -15.95 7.39
N PHE A 19 24.65 -15.14 6.75
CA PHE A 19 23.50 -14.52 7.39
C PHE A 19 22.41 -15.57 7.59
N ASP A 20 21.92 -15.69 8.79
CA ASP A 20 20.77 -16.53 9.11
C ASP A 20 19.48 -15.69 9.06
N ALA A 21 18.79 -15.73 7.92
CA ALA A 21 17.54 -15.02 7.71
C ALA A 21 16.45 -15.41 8.75
N SER A 22 16.56 -16.59 9.36
CA SER A 22 15.62 -17.00 10.41
C SER A 22 15.71 -16.16 11.68
N SER A 23 16.81 -15.49 11.91
CA SER A 23 16.97 -14.59 13.06
C SER A 23 16.15 -13.30 12.91
N CYS A 24 15.80 -12.90 11.68
CA CYS A 24 15.00 -11.71 11.40
C CYS A 24 13.50 -12.02 11.35
N ILE A 25 13.11 -13.28 11.22
CA ILE A 25 11.73 -13.71 11.16
C ILE A 25 11.31 -14.16 12.56
N THR A 26 10.84 -13.21 13.35
CA THR A 26 10.23 -13.56 14.62
C THR A 26 8.83 -14.09 14.40
N THR A 27 8.43 -15.08 15.19
CA THR A 27 7.05 -15.55 15.22
C THR A 27 6.15 -14.34 15.55
N PRO A 28 5.08 -14.08 14.78
CA PRO A 28 4.16 -12.99 15.09
C PRO A 28 3.73 -13.12 16.56
N SER A 29 4.18 -12.23 17.39
CA SER A 29 3.65 -12.10 18.75
C SER A 29 2.56 -11.05 18.73
N ALA A 30 1.61 -11.15 19.65
CA ALA A 30 0.70 -10.04 19.91
C ALA A 30 1.55 -8.78 20.10
N VAL A 31 1.11 -7.66 19.54
CA VAL A 31 1.76 -6.37 19.78
C VAL A 31 1.77 -6.15 21.28
N VAL A 32 2.92 -6.28 21.85
CA VAL A 32 3.14 -5.83 23.21
C VAL A 32 3.34 -4.34 23.07
N SER A 33 2.46 -3.54 23.69
CA SER A 33 2.69 -2.10 23.79
C SER A 33 4.04 -1.90 24.45
N GLY A 34 5.05 -1.66 23.66
CA GLY A 34 6.43 -1.56 24.13
C GLY A 34 7.40 -1.69 22.96
N VAL A 35 8.47 -1.06 23.10
CA VAL A 35 9.57 -0.89 22.16
C VAL A 35 9.84 -2.20 21.39
N GLN A 36 9.66 -2.18 20.09
CA GLN A 36 10.21 -3.18 19.20
C GLN A 36 11.73 -2.93 19.08
N ILE A 37 12.49 -4.01 18.92
CA ILE A 37 13.94 -3.89 18.81
C ILE A 37 14.30 -3.85 17.32
N ALA A 38 14.84 -2.72 16.88
CA ALA A 38 15.44 -2.62 15.56
C ALA A 38 16.68 -3.51 15.47
N ASP A 39 16.77 -4.27 14.38
CA ASP A 39 17.97 -5.04 14.07
C ASP A 39 18.56 -4.54 12.74
N PRO A 40 19.59 -3.70 12.78
CA PRO A 40 20.20 -3.17 11.56
C PRO A 40 20.91 -4.25 10.73
N ALA A 41 21.05 -5.48 11.24
CA ALA A 41 21.51 -6.63 10.49
C ALA A 41 20.40 -7.28 9.67
N CYS A 42 19.13 -6.92 9.91
CA CYS A 42 17.98 -7.46 9.23
C CYS A 42 17.44 -6.42 8.24
N GLU A 43 17.77 -6.60 7.00
CA GLU A 43 17.28 -5.75 5.90
C GLU A 43 16.42 -6.60 4.94
N PHE A 44 15.39 -6.00 4.38
CA PHE A 44 14.50 -6.64 3.43
C PHE A 44 14.90 -6.28 2.00
N ASN A 45 15.10 -7.30 1.17
CA ASN A 45 15.40 -7.13 -0.24
C ASN A 45 14.31 -7.79 -1.07
N GLY A 46 13.40 -6.96 -1.57
CA GLY A 46 12.33 -7.41 -2.46
C GLY A 46 11.39 -8.43 -1.83
N SER A 47 11.64 -9.70 -2.07
CA SER A 47 10.75 -10.80 -1.65
C SER A 47 11.27 -11.63 -0.49
N ALA A 48 12.47 -11.34 0.02
CA ALA A 48 13.11 -12.15 1.06
C ALA A 48 13.82 -11.29 2.10
N TYR A 49 13.79 -11.74 3.34
CA TYR A 49 14.62 -11.20 4.40
C TYR A 49 16.07 -11.62 4.14
N THR A 50 16.96 -10.66 4.09
CA THR A 50 18.38 -10.86 3.89
C THR A 50 19.16 -10.18 4.99
N GLY A 51 20.46 -10.49 5.11
CA GLY A 51 21.37 -9.67 5.89
C GLY A 51 21.58 -8.29 5.25
N PRO A 52 22.38 -7.45 5.89
CA PRO A 52 22.68 -6.14 5.36
C PRO A 52 23.16 -6.26 3.92
N PHE A 53 22.48 -5.57 3.00
CA PHE A 53 22.93 -5.51 1.63
C PHE A 53 24.08 -4.51 1.47
N GLY A 54 25.10 -4.89 0.70
CA GLY A 54 26.27 -4.04 0.46
C GLY A 54 25.93 -2.77 -0.32
N PRO A 55 26.85 -1.80 -0.42
CA PRO A 55 26.70 -0.67 -1.33
C PRO A 55 26.63 -1.16 -2.78
N VAL A 56 25.83 -0.47 -3.61
CA VAL A 56 25.83 -0.73 -5.05
C VAL A 56 26.80 0.21 -5.76
N ALA A 57 27.32 -0.26 -6.90
CA ALA A 57 28.12 0.55 -7.80
C ALA A 57 27.19 1.32 -8.75
N ASP A 58 27.61 2.51 -9.14
CA ASP A 58 27.00 3.26 -10.22
C ASP A 58 27.43 2.73 -11.60
N THR A 59 27.00 3.40 -12.66
CA THR A 59 27.33 3.03 -14.05
C THR A 59 28.83 3.07 -14.37
N ASP A 60 29.61 3.82 -13.61
CA ASP A 60 31.07 3.93 -13.75
C ASP A 60 31.82 2.87 -12.93
N GLY A 61 31.10 2.08 -12.14
CA GLY A 61 31.62 1.03 -11.29
C GLY A 61 32.12 1.53 -9.92
N GLU A 62 31.81 2.78 -9.55
CA GLU A 62 32.18 3.36 -8.27
C GLU A 62 31.11 3.05 -7.21
N LEU A 63 31.54 2.59 -6.02
CA LEU A 63 30.63 2.20 -4.95
C LEU A 63 30.02 3.41 -4.25
N SER A 64 28.73 3.34 -3.98
CA SER A 64 28.01 4.29 -3.13
C SER A 64 28.54 4.24 -1.69
N ARG A 65 28.32 5.35 -0.96
CA ARG A 65 28.60 5.43 0.48
C ARG A 65 27.32 5.11 1.26
N VAL A 66 27.46 4.32 2.32
CA VAL A 66 26.34 3.84 3.13
C VAL A 66 26.51 4.27 4.59
N TRP A 67 25.42 4.68 5.21
CA TRP A 67 25.29 4.89 6.65
C TRP A 67 24.08 4.07 7.15
N THR A 68 24.29 3.34 8.22
CA THR A 68 23.24 2.59 8.92
C THR A 68 23.33 2.91 10.41
N GLY A 69 22.21 2.80 11.10
CA GLY A 69 22.15 3.02 12.55
C GLY A 69 20.75 2.85 13.08
N ILE A 70 20.59 3.18 14.35
CA ILE A 70 19.31 3.17 15.07
C ILE A 70 19.04 4.59 15.54
N GLY A 71 17.83 5.09 15.27
CA GLY A 71 17.33 6.36 15.75
C GLY A 71 17.07 6.37 17.27
N THR A 72 16.72 7.51 17.79
CA THR A 72 16.43 7.68 19.22
C THR A 72 15.11 7.02 19.65
N ASP A 73 14.21 6.78 18.72
CA ASP A 73 12.95 6.09 18.83
C ASP A 73 13.05 4.56 18.76
N GLY A 74 14.20 4.05 18.31
CA GLY A 74 14.45 2.62 18.11
C GLY A 74 14.31 2.16 16.66
N ALA A 75 13.92 3.03 15.72
CA ALA A 75 13.89 2.73 14.31
C ALA A 75 15.29 2.57 13.73
N ALA A 76 15.51 1.51 12.96
CA ALA A 76 16.73 1.38 12.16
C ALA A 76 16.63 2.26 10.92
N TYR A 77 17.77 2.72 10.43
CA TYR A 77 17.81 3.49 9.18
C TYR A 77 18.97 3.06 8.28
N ARG A 78 18.76 3.29 6.99
CA ARG A 78 19.82 3.22 5.98
C ARG A 78 19.76 4.45 5.09
N ILE A 79 20.95 4.98 4.80
CA ILE A 79 21.17 6.05 3.84
C ILE A 79 22.22 5.55 2.85
N GLU A 80 21.98 5.73 1.57
CA GLU A 80 22.94 5.42 0.53
C GLU A 80 23.11 6.60 -0.42
N VAL A 81 24.35 7.05 -0.60
CA VAL A 81 24.69 8.23 -1.41
C VAL A 81 25.64 7.80 -2.52
N PRO A 82 25.26 7.96 -3.79
CA PRO A 82 26.11 7.61 -4.92
C PRO A 82 27.35 8.51 -5.02
N PRO A 83 28.42 8.06 -5.69
CA PRO A 83 29.65 8.85 -5.88
C PRO A 83 29.37 10.20 -6.54
N HIS A 84 28.51 10.20 -7.56
CA HIS A 84 28.14 11.37 -8.34
C HIS A 84 26.78 11.93 -7.92
N TRP A 85 26.59 12.15 -6.61
CA TRP A 85 25.32 12.64 -6.07
C TRP A 85 24.93 14.00 -6.65
N ASN A 86 23.72 14.08 -7.21
CA ASN A 86 23.18 15.28 -7.86
C ASN A 86 22.51 16.28 -6.89
N GLY A 87 22.54 15.99 -5.58
CA GLY A 87 21.92 16.82 -4.54
C GLY A 87 20.48 16.44 -4.19
N THR A 88 19.86 15.54 -4.94
CA THR A 88 18.50 15.06 -4.62
C THR A 88 18.55 13.89 -3.65
N LEU A 89 17.72 13.94 -2.62
CA LEU A 89 17.50 12.86 -1.66
C LEU A 89 16.11 12.24 -1.93
N VAL A 90 16.05 10.94 -2.12
CA VAL A 90 14.79 10.18 -2.20
C VAL A 90 14.54 9.52 -0.84
N MET A 91 13.46 9.91 -0.18
CA MET A 91 12.97 9.20 1.00
C MET A 91 12.09 8.05 0.55
N TYR A 92 12.27 6.88 1.14
CA TYR A 92 11.52 5.68 0.78
C TYR A 92 10.79 5.11 1.99
N ALA A 93 9.47 5.02 1.87
CA ALA A 93 8.59 4.40 2.85
C ALA A 93 8.18 3.00 2.39
N HIS A 94 8.46 2.00 3.24
CA HIS A 94 8.09 0.62 2.94
C HIS A 94 6.62 0.33 3.29
N GLY A 95 6.08 -0.77 2.73
CA GLY A 95 4.74 -1.26 3.03
C GLY A 95 4.68 -2.08 4.34
N PHE A 96 3.49 -2.64 4.60
CA PHE A 96 3.25 -3.53 5.74
C PHE A 96 4.20 -4.75 5.70
N ARG A 97 4.86 -5.04 6.83
CA ARG A 97 5.84 -6.14 6.99
C ARG A 97 5.46 -7.13 8.09
N GLY A 98 4.17 -7.25 8.36
CA GLY A 98 3.68 -8.16 9.40
C GLY A 98 3.73 -7.54 10.79
N THR A 99 3.75 -8.40 11.80
CA THR A 99 3.52 -8.04 13.21
C THR A 99 4.60 -8.57 14.13
N GLY A 100 5.76 -8.87 13.55
CA GLY A 100 6.91 -9.39 14.31
C GLY A 100 7.51 -8.35 15.25
N ASN A 101 8.36 -8.80 16.16
CA ASN A 101 9.00 -7.95 17.18
C ASN A 101 10.30 -7.29 16.69
N VAL A 102 10.76 -7.64 15.50
CA VAL A 102 11.97 -7.08 14.93
C VAL A 102 11.58 -6.23 13.73
N VAL A 103 12.06 -5.01 13.69
CA VAL A 103 11.93 -4.08 12.58
C VAL A 103 13.20 -4.07 11.74
N TRP A 104 13.08 -3.81 10.44
CA TRP A 104 14.21 -3.82 9.49
C TRP A 104 13.97 -2.82 8.38
N VAL A 105 15.04 -2.43 7.71
CA VAL A 105 14.97 -1.50 6.59
C VAL A 105 14.75 -2.25 5.27
N ASP A 106 13.82 -1.77 4.46
CA ASP A 106 13.56 -2.28 3.12
C ASP A 106 14.49 -1.65 2.07
N GLU A 107 14.83 -2.44 1.05
CA GLU A 107 15.49 -1.97 -0.15
C GLU A 107 14.45 -1.36 -1.12
N PRO A 108 14.62 -0.09 -1.58
CA PRO A 108 13.76 0.46 -2.62
C PRO A 108 13.85 -0.36 -3.92
N GLN A 109 12.72 -0.61 -4.59
CA GLN A 109 12.71 -1.32 -5.88
C GLN A 109 13.55 -0.59 -6.95
N LEU A 110 13.67 0.73 -6.85
CA LEU A 110 14.47 1.57 -7.75
C LEU A 110 15.89 1.87 -7.21
N ARG A 111 16.38 1.11 -6.22
CA ARG A 111 17.69 1.40 -5.60
C ARG A 111 18.81 1.56 -6.61
N GLN A 112 19.00 0.60 -7.53
CA GLN A 112 20.04 0.68 -8.56
C GLN A 112 19.81 1.89 -9.48
N TYR A 113 18.56 2.12 -9.89
CA TYR A 113 18.21 3.27 -10.71
C TYR A 113 18.56 4.59 -10.01
N PHE A 114 18.30 4.71 -8.71
CA PHE A 114 18.65 5.91 -7.95
C PHE A 114 20.17 6.14 -7.97
N VAL A 115 20.96 5.12 -7.68
CA VAL A 115 22.42 5.23 -7.67
C VAL A 115 22.97 5.57 -9.04
N ASP A 116 22.50 4.90 -10.11
CA ASP A 116 22.92 5.14 -11.49
C ASP A 116 22.62 6.56 -11.99
N HIS A 117 21.61 7.22 -11.43
CA HIS A 117 21.19 8.58 -11.84
C HIS A 117 21.61 9.66 -10.83
N GLY A 118 22.46 9.30 -9.86
CA GLY A 118 23.00 10.25 -8.91
C GLY A 118 22.02 10.68 -7.80
N TYR A 119 20.98 9.91 -7.51
CA TYR A 119 20.07 10.15 -6.39
C TYR A 119 20.55 9.44 -5.14
N ALA A 120 20.69 10.17 -4.03
CA ALA A 120 20.78 9.53 -2.72
C ALA A 120 19.39 9.00 -2.32
N TRP A 121 19.36 7.94 -1.53
CA TRP A 121 18.12 7.48 -0.92
C TRP A 121 18.29 7.20 0.57
N ALA A 122 17.19 7.28 1.32
CA ALA A 122 17.14 6.95 2.73
C ALA A 122 15.82 6.26 3.07
N ALA A 123 15.86 5.31 3.98
CA ALA A 123 14.70 4.60 4.48
C ALA A 123 14.81 4.34 5.99
N SER A 124 13.67 4.42 6.68
CA SER A 124 13.47 3.97 8.05
C SER A 124 12.83 2.59 8.07
N SER A 125 13.14 1.80 9.11
CA SER A 125 12.39 0.58 9.42
C SER A 125 11.06 0.84 10.09
N TYR A 126 10.82 2.09 10.49
CA TYR A 126 9.89 2.50 11.55
C TYR A 126 10.22 1.86 12.91
N ALA A 127 9.74 2.46 14.00
CA ALA A 127 9.96 1.93 15.34
C ALA A 127 9.10 0.70 15.63
N LEU A 128 7.99 0.54 14.89
CA LEU A 128 7.04 -0.53 15.07
C LEU A 128 6.72 -1.24 13.76
N ASN A 129 6.56 -2.57 13.82
CA ASN A 129 5.88 -3.32 12.77
C ASN A 129 4.36 -3.24 12.98
N GLY A 130 3.65 -3.58 11.94
CA GLY A 130 2.21 -3.54 11.94
C GLY A 130 1.70 -2.63 10.84
N TYR A 131 0.41 -2.37 10.84
CA TYR A 131 -0.16 -1.33 10.02
C TYR A 131 -0.20 -0.05 10.85
N ASP A 132 0.91 0.68 10.82
CA ASP A 132 1.14 1.88 11.63
C ASP A 132 1.70 3.02 10.76
N PRO A 133 0.88 3.60 9.88
CA PRO A 133 1.33 4.68 9.01
C PRO A 133 1.67 5.96 9.78
N GLY A 134 1.08 6.19 10.96
CA GLY A 134 1.39 7.37 11.77
C GLY A 134 2.84 7.38 12.24
N ASP A 135 3.31 6.27 12.78
CA ASP A 135 4.70 6.08 13.19
C ASP A 135 5.64 6.18 11.98
N GLY A 136 5.23 5.55 10.87
CA GLY A 136 5.99 5.61 9.61
C GLY A 136 6.20 7.02 9.08
N VAL A 137 5.22 7.91 9.19
CA VAL A 137 5.34 9.33 8.81
C VAL A 137 6.36 10.04 9.69
N VAL A 138 6.27 9.88 11.01
CA VAL A 138 7.18 10.56 11.96
C VAL A 138 8.61 10.08 11.75
N ASP A 139 8.83 8.78 11.69
CA ASP A 139 10.19 8.20 11.59
C ASP A 139 10.86 8.49 10.25
N THR A 140 10.08 8.53 9.16
CA THR A 140 10.61 8.90 7.84
C THR A 140 11.00 10.37 7.80
N HIS A 141 10.15 11.25 8.36
CA HIS A 141 10.45 12.67 8.43
C HIS A 141 11.65 12.97 9.35
N ASP A 142 11.73 12.33 10.51
CA ASP A 142 12.86 12.49 11.43
C ASP A 142 14.17 12.06 10.78
N LEU A 143 14.18 10.99 9.97
CA LEU A 143 15.34 10.58 9.19
C LEU A 143 15.72 11.63 8.13
N LEU A 144 14.75 12.24 7.43
CA LEU A 144 15.00 13.36 6.51
C LEU A 144 15.71 14.51 7.22
N LYS A 145 15.22 14.90 8.40
CA LYS A 145 15.84 15.98 9.21
C LYS A 145 17.20 15.60 9.78
N ALA A 146 17.42 14.33 10.10
CA ALA A 146 18.69 13.82 10.61
C ALA A 146 19.76 13.64 9.52
N PHE A 147 19.39 13.54 8.24
CA PHE A 147 20.31 13.28 7.13
C PHE A 147 21.56 14.15 7.14
N PRO A 148 21.50 15.48 7.33
CA PRO A 148 22.70 16.31 7.34
C PRO A 148 23.62 16.04 8.54
N ALA A 149 23.06 15.69 9.69
CA ALA A 149 23.86 15.36 10.88
C ALA A 149 24.57 14.01 10.74
N ILE A 150 23.91 13.04 10.10
CA ILE A 150 24.46 11.69 9.90
C ILE A 150 25.56 11.70 8.83
N THR A 151 25.29 12.33 7.69
CA THR A 151 26.13 12.22 6.49
C THR A 151 27.14 13.36 6.32
N SER A 152 26.92 14.49 7.00
CA SER A 152 27.60 15.78 6.75
C SER A 152 27.32 16.37 5.35
N LEU A 153 26.27 15.89 4.68
CA LEU A 153 25.80 16.38 3.39
C LEU A 153 24.48 17.12 3.56
N ARG A 154 24.12 17.94 2.58
CA ARG A 154 22.82 18.66 2.58
C ARG A 154 22.13 18.44 1.24
N PRO A 155 20.93 17.88 1.22
CA PRO A 155 20.16 17.77 0.00
C PRO A 155 19.72 19.17 -0.47
N THR A 156 19.67 19.35 -1.77
CA THR A 156 19.11 20.56 -2.40
C THR A 156 17.60 20.44 -2.55
N GLN A 157 17.11 19.22 -2.62
CA GLN A 157 15.68 18.87 -2.62
C GLN A 157 15.47 17.44 -2.13
N ALA A 158 14.29 17.15 -1.62
CA ALA A 158 13.84 15.81 -1.30
C ALA A 158 12.62 15.41 -2.13
N ILE A 159 12.53 14.12 -2.47
CA ILE A 159 11.38 13.50 -3.14
C ILE A 159 10.91 12.36 -2.26
N MET A 160 9.61 12.27 -2.02
CA MET A 160 9.04 11.18 -1.23
C MET A 160 8.55 10.04 -2.13
N THR A 161 8.84 8.80 -1.76
CA THR A 161 8.37 7.60 -2.45
C THR A 161 7.92 6.56 -1.45
N GLY A 162 6.96 5.70 -1.83
CA GLY A 162 6.53 4.61 -0.96
C GLY A 162 5.61 3.63 -1.67
N LEU A 163 5.56 2.40 -1.13
CA LEU A 163 4.76 1.30 -1.67
C LEU A 163 3.71 0.86 -0.65
N SER A 164 2.48 0.59 -1.09
CA SER A 164 1.43 0.02 -0.22
C SER A 164 1.10 0.96 0.96
N MET A 165 1.24 0.48 2.21
CA MET A 165 1.19 1.34 3.40
C MET A 165 2.20 2.50 3.31
N GLY A 166 3.37 2.27 2.70
CA GLY A 166 4.33 3.34 2.42
C GLY A 166 3.81 4.41 1.45
N GLY A 167 2.84 4.07 0.60
CA GLY A 167 2.10 5.05 -0.21
C GLY A 167 1.19 5.93 0.64
N GLU A 168 0.54 5.38 1.68
CA GLU A 168 -0.21 6.17 2.68
C GLU A 168 0.73 7.09 3.46
N ILE A 169 1.84 6.55 3.94
CA ILE A 169 2.88 7.35 4.61
C ILE A 169 3.36 8.48 3.69
N THR A 170 3.58 8.19 2.40
CA THR A 170 3.99 9.19 1.41
C THR A 170 2.99 10.34 1.31
N THR A 171 1.69 10.05 1.14
CA THR A 171 0.66 11.09 1.03
C THR A 171 0.46 11.84 2.34
N ALA A 172 0.42 11.15 3.46
CA ALA A 172 0.28 11.77 4.77
C ALA A 172 1.48 12.69 5.12
N GLU A 173 2.70 12.25 4.82
CA GLU A 173 3.92 13.00 5.13
C GLU A 173 4.02 14.30 4.33
N ILE A 174 3.73 14.26 3.02
CA ILE A 174 3.79 15.47 2.18
C ILE A 174 2.71 16.49 2.53
N GLU A 175 1.59 16.05 3.11
CA GLU A 175 0.53 16.93 3.60
C GLU A 175 0.86 17.47 5.00
N ALA A 176 1.43 16.66 5.88
CA ALA A 176 1.81 17.06 7.24
C ALA A 176 3.02 18.01 7.24
N TYR A 177 4.00 17.79 6.38
CA TYR A 177 5.26 18.54 6.34
C TYR A 177 5.41 19.31 5.01
N LYS A 178 4.43 20.17 4.74
CA LYS A 178 4.41 20.98 3.52
C LYS A 178 5.67 21.81 3.35
N GLY A 179 6.27 21.73 2.18
CA GLY A 179 7.49 22.46 1.81
C GLY A 179 8.81 21.69 2.06
N ASP A 180 8.79 20.52 2.69
CA ASP A 180 9.98 19.70 2.86
C ASP A 180 10.28 18.82 1.63
N PHE A 181 9.28 18.61 0.77
CA PHE A 181 9.41 17.80 -0.44
C PHE A 181 9.12 18.61 -1.70
N ALA A 182 9.81 18.28 -2.79
CA ALA A 182 9.60 18.87 -4.10
C ALA A 182 8.56 18.11 -4.95
N GLY A 183 8.28 16.87 -4.61
CA GLY A 183 7.30 16.02 -5.25
C GLY A 183 7.24 14.64 -4.61
N ALA A 184 6.25 13.83 -4.99
CA ALA A 184 6.07 12.49 -4.44
C ALA A 184 5.64 11.46 -5.48
N MET A 185 6.06 10.20 -5.29
CA MET A 185 5.64 9.06 -6.09
C MET A 185 5.18 7.90 -5.20
N PRO A 186 3.94 7.94 -4.69
CA PRO A 186 3.33 6.75 -4.11
C PRO A 186 3.05 5.71 -5.19
N SER A 187 3.19 4.42 -4.87
CA SER A 187 2.88 3.33 -5.77
C SER A 187 2.08 2.25 -5.06
N CYS A 188 1.04 1.69 -5.71
CA CYS A 188 0.09 0.74 -5.08
C CYS A 188 -0.38 1.22 -3.69
N GLY A 189 -0.52 2.52 -3.51
CA GLY A 189 -0.63 3.15 -2.20
C GLY A 189 -2.04 3.20 -1.64
N VAL A 190 -2.15 3.20 -0.32
CA VAL A 190 -3.41 3.46 0.40
C VAL A 190 -3.64 4.98 0.46
N LEU A 191 -3.89 5.60 -0.71
CA LEU A 191 -3.89 7.06 -0.83
C LEU A 191 -5.11 7.74 -0.20
N ALA A 192 -6.11 6.97 0.20
CA ALA A 192 -7.31 7.47 0.85
C ALA A 192 -7.45 6.97 2.31
N GLY A 193 -6.36 6.53 2.93
CA GLY A 193 -6.29 6.17 4.34
C GLY A 193 -7.32 5.11 4.74
N SER A 194 -8.17 5.44 5.73
CA SER A 194 -9.17 4.52 6.30
C SER A 194 -10.19 3.98 5.29
N ASP A 195 -10.34 4.57 4.11
CA ASP A 195 -11.26 4.11 3.06
C ASP A 195 -10.90 2.70 2.54
N LEU A 196 -9.64 2.26 2.70
CA LEU A 196 -9.24 0.88 2.46
C LEU A 196 -10.06 -0.11 3.32
N PHE A 197 -10.26 0.22 4.57
CA PHE A 197 -11.01 -0.64 5.50
C PHE A 197 -12.51 -0.62 5.21
N ASP A 198 -13.05 0.50 4.73
CA ASP A 198 -14.44 0.60 4.25
C ASP A 198 -14.68 -0.31 3.04
N TYR A 199 -13.70 -0.42 2.14
CA TYR A 199 -13.74 -1.35 1.01
C TYR A 199 -13.85 -2.80 1.47
N TYR A 200 -13.00 -3.26 2.40
CA TYR A 200 -13.07 -4.62 2.93
C TYR A 200 -14.35 -4.88 3.70
N LEU A 201 -14.79 -3.92 4.51
CA LEU A 201 -16.08 -3.99 5.20
C LEU A 201 -17.21 -4.16 4.18
N GLY A 202 -17.19 -3.35 3.12
CA GLY A 202 -18.18 -3.40 2.04
C GLY A 202 -18.24 -4.76 1.36
N ALA A 203 -17.09 -5.34 0.99
CA ALA A 203 -17.01 -6.65 0.38
C ALA A 203 -17.63 -7.75 1.26
N ASN A 204 -17.36 -7.69 2.58
CA ASN A 204 -17.86 -8.67 3.54
C ASN A 204 -19.36 -8.52 3.84
N VAL A 205 -19.84 -7.32 4.18
CA VAL A 205 -21.25 -7.14 4.55
C VAL A 205 -22.20 -7.33 3.37
N THR A 206 -21.73 -7.09 2.14
CA THR A 206 -22.53 -7.34 0.93
C THR A 206 -22.60 -8.82 0.59
N ALA A 207 -21.51 -9.57 0.77
CA ALA A 207 -21.52 -11.03 0.66
C ALA A 207 -22.52 -11.65 1.63
N ALA A 208 -22.47 -11.28 2.90
CA ALA A 208 -23.39 -11.75 3.92
C ALA A 208 -24.84 -11.41 3.61
N ALA A 209 -25.12 -10.19 3.20
CA ALA A 209 -26.49 -9.75 2.86
C ALA A 209 -27.04 -10.49 1.64
N LEU A 210 -26.22 -10.72 0.61
CA LEU A 210 -26.62 -11.42 -0.62
C LEU A 210 -26.83 -12.90 -0.42
N THR A 211 -26.07 -13.54 0.47
CA THR A 211 -26.21 -14.97 0.80
C THR A 211 -27.24 -15.23 1.91
N GLY A 212 -27.69 -14.18 2.61
CA GLY A 212 -28.56 -14.31 3.78
C GLY A 212 -27.85 -14.82 5.03
N THR A 213 -26.53 -14.70 5.09
CA THR A 213 -25.71 -15.08 6.24
C THR A 213 -25.71 -13.95 7.26
N SER A 214 -25.74 -14.30 8.54
CA SER A 214 -25.57 -13.32 9.64
C SER A 214 -24.12 -13.25 10.04
N ILE A 215 -23.51 -12.09 9.84
CA ILE A 215 -22.15 -11.79 10.33
C ILE A 215 -22.24 -10.77 11.45
N ALA A 216 -21.58 -11.05 12.57
CA ALA A 216 -21.40 -10.08 13.63
C ALA A 216 -20.03 -9.41 13.46
N TYR A 217 -20.04 -8.11 13.14
CA TYR A 217 -18.84 -7.28 13.23
C TYR A 217 -18.80 -6.67 14.63
N PRO A 218 -17.80 -7.01 15.43
CA PRO A 218 -17.64 -6.36 16.72
C PRO A 218 -17.25 -4.89 16.49
N THR A 219 -17.89 -3.99 17.20
CA THR A 219 -17.60 -2.55 17.17
C THR A 219 -16.49 -2.14 18.13
N THR A 220 -16.05 -3.08 18.97
CA THR A 220 -14.92 -2.93 19.89
C THR A 220 -14.16 -4.25 19.94
N LEU A 221 -12.89 -4.26 19.57
CA LEU A 221 -12.03 -5.40 19.73
C LEU A 221 -10.82 -5.04 20.59
N ALA A 222 -10.49 -5.93 21.50
CA ALA A 222 -9.15 -5.94 22.05
C ALA A 222 -8.15 -6.36 20.96
N ALA A 223 -6.95 -5.81 20.99
CA ALA A 223 -5.89 -6.19 20.08
C ALA A 223 -5.74 -7.73 20.02
N GLY A 224 -5.62 -8.26 18.81
CA GLY A 224 -5.46 -9.71 18.59
C GLY A 224 -6.74 -10.55 18.61
N THR A 225 -7.92 -9.95 18.77
CA THR A 225 -9.21 -10.71 18.80
C THR A 225 -10.04 -10.58 17.52
N ALA A 226 -9.47 -9.98 16.46
CA ALA A 226 -10.16 -9.66 15.22
C ALA A 226 -10.85 -10.87 14.56
N TYR A 227 -10.21 -12.02 14.56
CA TYR A 227 -10.68 -13.18 13.81
C TYR A 227 -11.28 -14.24 14.72
N THR A 228 -12.47 -13.97 15.24
CA THR A 228 -13.16 -14.95 16.07
C THR A 228 -13.52 -16.21 15.27
N PRO A 229 -13.58 -17.40 15.92
CA PRO A 229 -14.08 -18.60 15.26
C PRO A 229 -15.49 -18.43 14.68
N ALA A 230 -16.31 -17.58 15.30
CA ALA A 230 -17.66 -17.29 14.84
C ALA A 230 -17.64 -16.52 13.49
N TYR A 231 -16.74 -15.54 13.33
CA TYR A 231 -16.55 -14.84 12.07
C TYR A 231 -16.09 -15.78 10.97
N GLN A 232 -15.06 -16.60 11.25
CA GLN A 232 -14.54 -17.58 10.28
C GLN A 232 -15.62 -18.56 9.83
N THR A 233 -16.44 -19.05 10.76
CA THR A 233 -17.55 -19.95 10.46
C THR A 233 -18.63 -19.28 9.60
N ALA A 234 -18.94 -18.03 9.90
CA ALA A 234 -19.91 -17.25 9.11
C ALA A 234 -19.43 -17.08 7.67
N VAL A 235 -18.18 -16.63 7.47
CA VAL A 235 -17.59 -16.49 6.14
C VAL A 235 -17.59 -17.83 5.40
N GLN A 236 -17.10 -18.90 6.02
CA GLN A 236 -17.11 -20.24 5.39
C GLN A 236 -18.50 -20.70 4.99
N SER A 237 -19.55 -20.29 5.70
CA SER A 237 -20.94 -20.68 5.38
C SER A 237 -21.51 -19.93 4.17
N GLU A 238 -20.99 -18.75 3.83
CA GLU A 238 -21.45 -17.95 2.69
C GLU A 238 -20.75 -18.29 1.37
N LEU A 239 -19.49 -18.81 1.43
CA LEU A 239 -18.70 -19.09 0.22
C LEU A 239 -19.41 -19.94 -0.82
N PRO A 240 -20.12 -21.06 -0.47
CA PRO A 240 -20.86 -21.85 -1.46
C PRO A 240 -21.98 -21.06 -2.15
N GLY A 241 -22.64 -20.14 -1.42
CA GLY A 241 -23.67 -19.25 -1.95
C GLY A 241 -23.10 -18.27 -3.00
N LEU A 242 -21.83 -17.90 -2.88
CA LEU A 242 -21.11 -17.08 -3.84
C LEU A 242 -20.53 -17.89 -5.02
N GLY A 243 -20.34 -19.20 -4.85
CA GLY A 243 -19.62 -20.05 -5.81
C GLY A 243 -18.12 -20.06 -5.61
N ILE A 244 -17.67 -19.80 -4.38
CA ILE A 244 -16.26 -19.91 -3.98
C ILE A 244 -16.10 -21.23 -3.23
N THR A 245 -15.22 -22.11 -3.73
CA THR A 245 -15.10 -23.47 -3.24
C THR A 245 -13.69 -23.75 -2.74
N PRO A 246 -13.51 -24.12 -1.44
CA PRO A 246 -12.22 -24.55 -0.96
C PRO A 246 -11.69 -25.77 -1.70
N ASN A 247 -10.42 -25.75 -2.08
CA ASN A 247 -9.78 -26.86 -2.77
C ASN A 247 -9.33 -27.92 -1.75
N PRO A 248 -9.91 -29.12 -1.77
CA PRO A 248 -9.57 -30.17 -0.79
C PRO A 248 -8.15 -30.68 -0.95
N ALA A 249 -7.54 -30.58 -2.14
CA ALA A 249 -6.16 -31.02 -2.36
C ALA A 249 -5.13 -30.19 -1.58
N THR A 250 -5.47 -28.94 -1.25
CA THR A 250 -4.63 -28.03 -0.45
C THR A 250 -5.08 -27.93 1.01
N GLY A 251 -5.99 -28.81 1.45
CA GLY A 251 -6.58 -28.73 2.78
C GLY A 251 -7.46 -27.48 2.97
N GLY A 252 -7.97 -26.91 1.88
CA GLY A 252 -8.81 -25.71 1.90
C GLY A 252 -8.02 -24.39 1.99
N GLN A 253 -6.75 -24.39 1.63
CA GLN A 253 -5.91 -23.17 1.64
C GLN A 253 -5.95 -22.41 0.30
N THR A 254 -6.38 -23.07 -0.77
CA THR A 254 -6.67 -22.42 -2.06
C THR A 254 -8.14 -22.59 -2.41
N PHE A 255 -8.64 -21.73 -3.29
CA PHE A 255 -10.05 -21.68 -3.62
C PHE A 255 -10.24 -21.62 -5.13
N GLY A 256 -11.30 -22.28 -5.61
CA GLY A 256 -11.81 -22.11 -6.96
C GLY A 256 -12.97 -21.12 -6.96
N THR A 257 -13.08 -20.32 -8.01
CA THR A 257 -14.16 -19.35 -8.18
C THR A 257 -15.01 -19.75 -9.39
N ASP A 258 -16.24 -20.22 -9.13
CA ASP A 258 -17.27 -20.49 -10.13
C ASP A 258 -18.56 -19.81 -9.66
N LEU A 259 -18.65 -18.52 -9.97
CA LEU A 259 -19.65 -17.63 -9.38
C LEU A 259 -21.09 -18.08 -9.68
N THR A 260 -21.88 -18.22 -8.63
CA THR A 260 -23.32 -18.31 -8.72
C THR A 260 -23.91 -16.97 -9.20
N LYS A 261 -25.22 -16.93 -9.46
CA LYS A 261 -25.91 -15.64 -9.72
C LYS A 261 -25.77 -14.65 -8.56
N THR A 262 -25.74 -15.15 -7.33
CA THR A 262 -25.50 -14.34 -6.13
C THR A 262 -24.05 -13.88 -6.06
N GLY A 263 -23.12 -14.78 -6.36
CA GLY A 263 -21.71 -14.47 -6.44
C GLY A 263 -21.37 -13.43 -7.51
N THR A 264 -22.06 -13.47 -8.66
CA THR A 264 -21.90 -12.43 -9.68
C THR A 264 -22.32 -11.05 -9.16
N LEU A 265 -23.47 -10.95 -8.46
CA LEU A 265 -23.90 -9.66 -7.88
C LEU A 265 -22.90 -9.17 -6.82
N TRP A 266 -22.31 -10.08 -6.04
CA TRP A 266 -21.26 -9.74 -5.10
C TRP A 266 -19.99 -9.27 -5.82
N ALA A 267 -19.55 -9.98 -6.84
CA ALA A 267 -18.39 -9.62 -7.65
C ALA A 267 -18.56 -8.24 -8.29
N ASP A 268 -19.73 -7.99 -8.90
CA ASP A 268 -20.07 -6.67 -9.47
C ASP A 268 -20.02 -5.57 -8.37
N THR A 269 -20.48 -5.87 -7.15
CA THR A 269 -20.38 -4.92 -6.03
C THR A 269 -18.91 -4.64 -5.64
N VAL A 270 -18.08 -5.68 -5.59
CA VAL A 270 -16.64 -5.54 -5.33
C VAL A 270 -15.97 -4.73 -6.44
N GLU A 271 -16.37 -4.94 -7.69
CA GLU A 271 -15.88 -4.16 -8.83
C GLU A 271 -16.18 -2.67 -8.66
N GLN A 272 -17.42 -2.33 -8.29
CA GLN A 272 -17.80 -0.93 -8.05
C GLN A 272 -17.02 -0.33 -6.86
N LEU A 273 -16.84 -1.08 -5.77
CA LEU A 273 -16.09 -0.63 -4.59
C LEU A 273 -14.60 -0.43 -4.88
N SER A 274 -14.04 -1.23 -5.78
CA SER A 274 -12.59 -1.27 -6.03
C SER A 274 -12.13 -0.38 -7.19
N GLY A 275 -13.03 0.40 -7.81
CA GLY A 275 -12.65 1.36 -8.86
C GLY A 275 -13.57 1.38 -10.09
N GLY A 276 -14.70 0.68 -10.03
CA GLY A 276 -15.68 0.63 -11.12
C GLY A 276 -15.33 -0.40 -12.21
N THR A 277 -16.21 -0.47 -13.20
CA THR A 277 -16.03 -1.40 -14.34
C THR A 277 -14.74 -1.07 -15.10
N ARG A 278 -13.89 -2.08 -15.23
CA ARG A 278 -12.57 -1.94 -15.85
C ARG A 278 -12.05 -3.26 -16.43
N PRO A 279 -11.13 -3.23 -17.42
CA PRO A 279 -10.52 -4.44 -17.93
C PRO A 279 -9.73 -5.18 -16.84
N GLY A 280 -9.73 -6.50 -16.90
CA GLY A 280 -8.96 -7.34 -15.98
C GLY A 280 -9.58 -7.59 -14.62
N PHE A 281 -10.73 -7.01 -14.26
CA PHE A 281 -11.38 -7.23 -12.97
C PHE A 281 -11.64 -8.72 -12.69
N GLN A 282 -12.10 -9.49 -13.69
CA GLN A 282 -12.32 -10.95 -13.51
C GLN A 282 -11.00 -11.67 -13.16
N SER A 283 -9.89 -11.30 -13.82
CA SER A 283 -8.57 -11.86 -13.50
C SER A 283 -8.14 -11.52 -12.07
N ALA A 284 -8.42 -10.29 -11.65
CA ALA A 284 -8.17 -9.83 -10.29
C ALA A 284 -8.98 -10.65 -9.28
N LEU A 285 -10.28 -10.81 -9.51
CA LEU A 285 -11.16 -11.55 -8.62
C LEU A 285 -10.72 -13.02 -8.51
N ASP A 286 -10.38 -13.66 -9.63
CA ASP A 286 -9.89 -15.03 -9.66
C ASP A 286 -8.57 -15.18 -8.91
N TYR A 287 -7.65 -14.23 -9.10
CA TYR A 287 -6.36 -14.22 -8.42
C TYR A 287 -6.54 -14.04 -6.91
N TRP A 288 -7.18 -12.96 -6.48
CA TRP A 288 -7.29 -12.62 -5.05
C TRP A 288 -8.19 -13.57 -4.27
N ASN A 289 -9.16 -14.21 -4.89
CA ASN A 289 -9.95 -15.27 -4.24
C ASN A 289 -9.27 -16.64 -4.26
N SER A 290 -8.18 -16.85 -5.00
CA SER A 290 -7.56 -18.16 -5.12
C SER A 290 -6.76 -18.62 -3.90
N PHE A 291 -6.44 -17.72 -2.99
CA PHE A 291 -5.66 -18.02 -1.77
C PHE A 291 -6.25 -17.31 -0.54
N GLY A 292 -5.83 -17.76 0.64
CA GLY A 292 -6.22 -17.14 1.90
C GLY A 292 -5.19 -16.12 2.38
N PHE A 293 -5.64 -15.15 3.17
CA PHE A 293 -4.75 -14.19 3.83
C PHE A 293 -4.20 -14.80 5.14
N ALA A 294 -2.89 -14.82 5.30
CA ALA A 294 -2.29 -15.27 6.56
C ALA A 294 -2.64 -14.30 7.71
N PRO A 295 -3.01 -14.79 8.90
CA PRO A 295 -3.00 -16.18 9.36
C PRO A 295 -4.25 -16.99 9.00
N LEU A 296 -5.22 -16.45 8.27
CA LEU A 296 -6.51 -17.06 7.96
C LEU A 296 -6.49 -17.80 6.61
N THR A 297 -5.62 -18.76 6.45
CA THR A 297 -5.42 -19.48 5.17
C THR A 297 -6.64 -20.26 4.66
N LYS A 298 -7.68 -20.43 5.49
CA LYS A 298 -8.93 -21.14 5.12
C LYS A 298 -10.09 -20.22 4.77
N ILE A 299 -9.81 -18.96 4.56
CA ILE A 299 -10.76 -17.93 4.15
C ILE A 299 -10.15 -17.21 2.94
N PRO A 300 -10.89 -16.99 1.84
CA PRO A 300 -10.36 -16.25 0.70
C PRO A 300 -9.88 -14.87 1.10
N PHE A 301 -8.87 -14.36 0.40
CA PHE A 301 -8.15 -13.14 0.74
C PHE A 301 -9.07 -11.95 1.08
N LEU A 302 -10.07 -11.67 0.23
CA LEU A 302 -10.97 -10.54 0.41
C LEU A 302 -11.81 -10.60 1.71
N PHE A 303 -11.97 -11.80 2.28
CA PHE A 303 -12.64 -12.01 3.57
C PHE A 303 -11.65 -12.12 4.74
N GLY A 304 -10.38 -12.36 4.43
CA GLY A 304 -9.33 -12.54 5.43
C GLY A 304 -8.73 -11.23 5.93
N VAL A 305 -8.78 -10.17 5.14
CA VAL A 305 -8.38 -8.84 5.61
C VAL A 305 -9.52 -8.30 6.45
N TYR A 306 -9.32 -8.30 7.76
CA TYR A 306 -10.36 -7.87 8.69
C TYR A 306 -10.56 -6.36 8.60
N PRO A 307 -11.81 -5.90 8.37
CA PRO A 307 -12.04 -4.49 8.10
C PRO A 307 -11.90 -3.63 9.37
N GLY A 308 -10.68 -3.21 9.65
CA GLY A 308 -10.41 -2.00 10.38
C GLY A 308 -10.78 -1.92 11.85
N LEU A 309 -10.89 -3.04 12.55
CA LEU A 309 -11.06 -2.98 13.98
C LEU A 309 -9.72 -2.72 14.66
N ASN A 310 -9.64 -1.63 15.42
CA ASN A 310 -8.40 -1.17 16.03
C ASN A 310 -7.24 -1.08 15.02
N GLY A 311 -7.54 -0.64 13.79
CA GLY A 311 -6.54 -0.69 12.76
C GLY A 311 -6.25 -2.11 12.25
N GLY A 312 -7.26 -2.95 12.15
CA GLY A 312 -7.12 -4.30 11.68
C GLY A 312 -6.60 -5.25 12.74
N THR A 313 -5.55 -5.98 12.42
CA THR A 313 -5.05 -7.08 13.26
C THR A 313 -4.24 -6.65 14.47
N LEU A 314 -3.91 -5.38 14.63
CA LEU A 314 -2.80 -4.97 15.47
C LEU A 314 -3.12 -3.96 16.55
N GLY A 315 -4.33 -3.43 16.55
CA GLY A 315 -4.77 -2.54 17.61
C GLY A 315 -4.07 -1.19 17.63
N PHE A 316 -3.69 -0.67 16.46
CA PHE A 316 -3.07 0.65 16.35
C PHE A 316 -4.07 1.81 16.44
N ALA A 317 -5.36 1.56 16.23
CA ALA A 317 -6.40 2.57 16.37
C ALA A 317 -7.33 2.30 17.56
N ASN A 318 -7.88 3.37 18.13
CA ASN A 318 -8.86 3.29 19.20
C ASN A 318 -10.27 3.05 18.64
N GLY A 319 -10.65 1.81 18.42
CA GLY A 319 -11.97 1.43 17.89
C GLY A 319 -11.95 1.08 16.40
N SER A 320 -13.11 0.92 15.79
CA SER A 320 -13.23 0.59 14.38
C SER A 320 -12.95 1.80 13.52
N VAL A 321 -11.99 1.68 12.60
CA VAL A 321 -11.70 2.71 11.58
C VAL A 321 -12.61 2.54 10.36
N ALA A 322 -13.14 1.33 10.12
CA ALA A 322 -14.08 1.07 9.05
C ALA A 322 -15.51 1.46 9.45
N GLY A 323 -16.26 1.98 8.49
CA GLY A 323 -17.68 2.25 8.63
C GLY A 323 -18.42 2.24 7.29
N ASN A 324 -19.72 1.98 7.34
CA ASN A 324 -20.54 1.98 6.14
C ASN A 324 -21.92 2.64 6.29
N ASP A 325 -22.10 3.45 7.31
CA ASP A 325 -23.36 4.12 7.58
C ASP A 325 -23.86 5.00 6.43
N ARG A 326 -22.93 5.55 5.66
CA ARG A 326 -23.18 6.44 4.53
C ARG A 326 -22.90 5.80 3.18
N THR A 327 -22.49 4.53 3.14
CA THR A 327 -22.11 3.84 1.92
C THR A 327 -23.34 3.27 1.22
N PHE A 328 -23.48 3.56 -0.07
CA PHE A 328 -24.46 2.92 -0.94
C PHE A 328 -23.75 1.89 -1.81
N TYR A 329 -24.20 0.64 -1.73
CA TYR A 329 -23.67 -0.45 -2.51
C TYR A 329 -24.46 -0.59 -3.81
N THR A 330 -23.74 -0.64 -4.91
CA THR A 330 -24.28 -0.85 -6.25
C THR A 330 -23.54 -2.01 -6.91
N PHE A 331 -24.18 -2.65 -7.84
CA PHE A 331 -23.58 -3.65 -8.74
C PHE A 331 -23.83 -3.30 -10.21
N SER A 332 -24.20 -2.07 -10.49
CA SER A 332 -24.41 -1.54 -11.84
C SER A 332 -23.68 -0.22 -12.02
N ASP A 333 -23.27 0.06 -13.26
CA ASP A 333 -22.63 1.33 -13.65
C ASP A 333 -23.61 2.51 -13.78
N GLN A 334 -24.79 2.39 -13.20
CA GLN A 334 -25.87 3.39 -13.31
C GLN A 334 -25.85 4.34 -12.10
N PRO A 335 -24.96 5.34 -12.06
CA PRO A 335 -24.76 6.14 -10.85
C PRO A 335 -25.97 6.99 -10.45
N LEU A 336 -26.91 7.21 -11.39
CA LEU A 336 -28.07 8.06 -11.18
C LEU A 336 -29.38 7.26 -10.95
N ARG A 337 -29.34 5.94 -10.97
CA ARG A 337 -30.53 5.10 -10.84
C ARG A 337 -30.24 3.81 -10.09
N MET A 338 -30.58 3.76 -8.83
CA MET A 338 -30.54 2.48 -8.10
C MET A 338 -31.58 1.50 -8.61
N LEU A 339 -31.13 0.28 -8.89
CA LEU A 339 -32.02 -0.82 -9.25
C LEU A 339 -32.78 -1.33 -8.01
N PRO A 340 -33.99 -1.91 -8.18
CA PRO A 340 -34.74 -2.48 -7.05
C PRO A 340 -33.93 -3.48 -6.21
N ARG A 341 -33.04 -4.25 -6.84
CA ARG A 341 -32.14 -5.19 -6.14
C ARG A 341 -31.06 -4.49 -5.33
N GLU A 342 -30.53 -3.36 -5.81
CA GLU A 342 -29.58 -2.54 -5.07
C GLU A 342 -30.25 -1.89 -3.85
N ILE A 343 -31.48 -1.42 -3.99
CA ILE A 343 -32.28 -0.92 -2.86
C ILE A 343 -32.47 -2.03 -1.81
N ALA A 344 -32.79 -3.27 -2.26
CA ALA A 344 -32.94 -4.40 -1.36
C ALA A 344 -31.62 -4.75 -0.66
N LEU A 345 -30.49 -4.78 -1.38
CA LEU A 345 -29.15 -4.98 -0.81
C LEU A 345 -28.87 -3.94 0.28
N ASN A 346 -29.03 -2.65 -0.03
CA ASN A 346 -28.74 -1.56 0.91
C ASN A 346 -29.63 -1.55 2.16
N ARG A 347 -30.81 -2.19 2.11
CA ARG A 347 -31.67 -2.42 3.28
C ARG A 347 -31.24 -3.64 4.09
N ALA A 348 -30.61 -4.61 3.47
CA ALA A 348 -30.22 -5.88 4.09
C ALA A 348 -28.82 -5.84 4.70
N VAL A 349 -27.90 -5.03 4.16
CA VAL A 349 -26.51 -4.97 4.66
C VAL A 349 -26.47 -4.51 6.10
N LEU A 350 -25.61 -5.15 6.89
CA LEU A 350 -25.25 -4.70 8.22
C LEU A 350 -24.60 -3.32 8.14
N ARG A 351 -25.06 -2.38 8.97
CA ARG A 351 -24.46 -1.06 9.10
C ARG A 351 -23.52 -1.04 10.31
N VAL A 352 -22.28 -0.67 10.05
CA VAL A 352 -21.21 -0.59 11.05
C VAL A 352 -20.75 0.85 11.14
N PRO A 353 -20.86 1.49 12.31
CA PRO A 353 -20.37 2.85 12.48
C PRO A 353 -18.86 2.88 12.69
N VAL A 354 -18.20 3.92 12.21
CA VAL A 354 -16.85 4.27 12.65
C VAL A 354 -16.89 4.61 14.14
N THR A 355 -16.02 4.00 14.93
CA THR A 355 -15.90 4.28 16.38
C THR A 355 -14.48 4.74 16.76
N SER A 356 -13.55 4.72 15.82
CA SER A 356 -12.22 5.30 16.00
C SER A 356 -12.30 6.80 16.17
N THR A 357 -11.45 7.34 17.03
CA THR A 357 -11.32 8.78 17.29
C THR A 357 -10.10 9.36 16.57
N SER A 358 -9.64 8.76 15.46
CA SER A 358 -8.57 9.33 14.65
C SER A 358 -8.81 10.82 14.44
N SER A 359 -7.87 11.65 14.86
CA SER A 359 -7.96 13.08 14.65
C SER A 359 -7.19 13.49 13.41
N ALA A 360 -7.71 14.48 12.68
CA ALA A 360 -7.13 14.98 11.45
C ALA A 360 -5.67 15.45 11.57
N ASP A 361 -5.24 15.77 12.77
CA ASP A 361 -3.92 16.34 13.04
C ASP A 361 -3.03 15.38 13.86
N SER A 362 -3.46 14.14 14.07
CA SER A 362 -2.71 13.20 14.89
C SER A 362 -1.84 12.31 14.01
N LEU A 363 -0.55 12.41 14.23
CA LEU A 363 0.48 11.47 13.76
C LEU A 363 0.86 10.52 14.90
N SER A 364 -0.06 10.30 15.84
CA SER A 364 0.15 9.35 16.92
C SER A 364 0.16 7.93 16.36
N PRO A 365 1.07 7.06 16.81
CA PRO A 365 1.07 5.63 16.46
C PRO A 365 -0.26 4.92 16.74
N ALA A 366 -1.08 5.44 17.64
CA ALA A 366 -2.41 4.91 17.95
C ALA A 366 -3.51 5.35 16.97
N GLU A 367 -3.20 6.14 15.95
CA GLU A 367 -4.19 6.75 15.07
C GLU A 367 -3.73 6.74 13.61
N LEU A 368 -4.67 6.52 12.70
CA LEU A 368 -4.40 6.62 11.27
C LEU A 368 -4.31 8.09 10.87
N PRO A 369 -3.31 8.48 10.08
CA PRO A 369 -3.26 9.82 9.50
C PRO A 369 -4.48 10.06 8.61
N VAL A 370 -5.04 11.25 8.68
CA VAL A 370 -6.11 11.67 7.77
C VAL A 370 -5.46 12.35 6.56
N ILE A 371 -5.80 11.85 5.39
CA ILE A 371 -5.32 12.38 4.11
C ILE A 371 -6.39 13.31 3.55
N HIS A 372 -5.98 14.49 3.14
CA HIS A 372 -6.87 15.57 2.70
C HIS A 372 -6.85 15.82 1.20
N GLY A 373 -5.78 15.47 0.49
CA GLY A 373 -5.57 15.77 -0.93
C GLY A 373 -5.15 17.23 -1.17
N ASP A 374 -4.31 17.78 -0.29
CA ASP A 374 -3.83 19.16 -0.42
C ASP A 374 -2.30 19.31 -0.22
N PRO A 375 -1.47 18.47 -0.88
CA PRO A 375 -0.02 18.45 -0.67
C PRO A 375 0.71 19.71 -1.16
N GLY A 376 0.15 20.46 -2.09
CA GLY A 376 0.76 21.66 -2.67
C GLY A 376 1.96 21.39 -3.59
N ILE A 377 2.25 20.14 -3.94
CA ILE A 377 3.38 19.70 -4.76
C ILE A 377 2.95 18.66 -5.81
N PRO A 378 3.75 18.42 -6.87
CA PRO A 378 3.50 17.35 -7.82
C PRO A 378 3.47 15.95 -7.17
N VAL A 379 2.41 15.19 -7.44
CA VAL A 379 2.26 13.79 -7.04
C VAL A 379 1.98 12.94 -8.27
N LEU A 380 2.83 11.93 -8.53
CA LEU A 380 2.63 10.96 -9.59
C LEU A 380 2.44 9.58 -8.96
N SER A 381 1.24 9.02 -9.06
CA SER A 381 0.93 7.67 -8.59
C SER A 381 1.08 6.64 -9.70
N ILE A 382 1.42 5.41 -9.32
CA ILE A 382 1.41 4.23 -10.19
C ILE A 382 0.56 3.17 -9.49
N HIS A 383 -0.53 2.72 -10.15
CA HIS A 383 -1.43 1.75 -9.54
C HIS A 383 -1.86 0.63 -10.49
N GLY A 384 -1.87 -0.62 -9.96
CA GLY A 384 -2.36 -1.79 -10.67
C GLY A 384 -3.89 -1.80 -10.72
N ILE A 385 -4.49 -1.83 -11.92
CA ILE A 385 -5.95 -1.80 -12.04
C ILE A 385 -6.63 -3.08 -11.57
N GLY A 386 -5.88 -4.16 -11.37
CA GLY A 386 -6.36 -5.44 -10.84
C GLY A 386 -5.95 -5.69 -9.38
N ASP A 387 -5.32 -4.74 -8.73
CA ASP A 387 -5.02 -4.86 -7.30
C ASP A 387 -6.33 -4.79 -6.49
N LEU A 388 -6.64 -5.87 -5.77
CA LEU A 388 -7.77 -5.94 -4.83
C LEU A 388 -7.30 -6.02 -3.37
N PHE A 389 -5.99 -5.94 -3.13
CA PHE A 389 -5.47 -5.72 -1.78
C PHE A 389 -5.54 -4.23 -1.43
N VAL A 390 -4.90 -3.40 -2.21
CA VAL A 390 -5.12 -1.95 -2.18
C VAL A 390 -5.86 -1.58 -3.48
N PRO A 391 -7.17 -1.39 -3.43
CA PRO A 391 -7.94 -1.27 -4.66
C PRO A 391 -7.66 0.05 -5.39
N PHE A 392 -7.76 0.00 -6.71
CA PHE A 392 -7.56 1.15 -7.60
C PHE A 392 -8.40 2.38 -7.21
N SER A 393 -9.53 2.16 -6.53
CA SER A 393 -10.36 3.24 -5.98
C SER A 393 -9.62 4.16 -5.00
N MET A 394 -8.47 3.75 -4.43
CA MET A 394 -7.69 4.60 -3.54
C MET A 394 -7.14 5.81 -4.28
N ASP A 395 -6.60 5.61 -5.47
CA ASP A 395 -6.11 6.68 -6.33
C ASP A 395 -7.23 7.58 -6.84
N GLN A 396 -8.38 6.99 -7.24
CA GLN A 396 -9.56 7.75 -7.64
C GLN A 396 -10.07 8.66 -6.52
N ARG A 397 -10.06 8.19 -5.28
CA ARG A 397 -10.48 8.98 -4.12
C ARG A 397 -9.50 10.11 -3.82
N TYR A 398 -8.19 9.83 -3.91
CA TYR A 398 -7.17 10.85 -3.71
C TYR A 398 -7.24 11.93 -4.80
N ASP A 399 -7.37 11.56 -6.08
CA ASP A 399 -7.58 12.53 -7.16
C ASP A 399 -8.83 13.38 -6.94
N ALA A 400 -9.94 12.76 -6.51
CA ALA A 400 -11.17 13.49 -6.19
C ALA A 400 -10.98 14.48 -5.02
N MET A 401 -10.22 14.11 -3.98
CA MET A 401 -9.86 15.01 -2.87
C MET A 401 -9.00 16.17 -3.37
N MET A 402 -7.97 15.90 -4.17
CA MET A 402 -7.13 16.96 -4.76
C MET A 402 -7.92 17.90 -5.66
N VAL A 403 -8.86 17.38 -6.45
CA VAL A 403 -9.78 18.21 -7.24
C VAL A 403 -10.65 19.11 -6.33
N ALA A 404 -11.16 18.56 -5.23
CA ALA A 404 -11.97 19.33 -4.26
C ALA A 404 -11.16 20.45 -3.60
N HIS A 405 -9.86 20.25 -3.40
CA HIS A 405 -8.93 21.25 -2.88
C HIS A 405 -8.31 22.16 -3.97
N HIS A 406 -8.78 22.07 -5.21
CA HIS A 406 -8.25 22.81 -6.37
C HIS A 406 -6.81 22.45 -6.76
N GLU A 407 -6.33 21.29 -6.34
CA GLU A 407 -4.99 20.77 -6.60
C GLU A 407 -4.97 19.62 -7.62
N GLY A 408 -6.08 19.28 -8.27
CA GLY A 408 -6.13 18.19 -9.27
C GLY A 408 -5.13 18.36 -10.44
N GLY A 409 -4.62 19.58 -10.67
CA GLY A 409 -3.52 19.82 -11.61
C GLY A 409 -2.16 19.30 -11.12
N LEU A 410 -2.02 18.99 -9.83
CA LEU A 410 -0.81 18.49 -9.19
C LEU A 410 -0.81 16.96 -9.01
N PHE A 411 -1.88 16.26 -9.44
CA PHE A 411 -1.93 14.81 -9.40
C PHE A 411 -1.90 14.20 -10.80
N VAL A 412 -1.13 13.14 -10.96
CA VAL A 412 -1.08 12.29 -12.15
C VAL A 412 -1.12 10.84 -11.71
N ASP A 413 -2.06 10.07 -12.24
CA ASP A 413 -2.09 8.62 -12.10
C ASP A 413 -1.61 7.94 -13.38
N ARG A 414 -0.90 6.83 -13.23
CA ARG A 414 -0.52 5.89 -14.28
C ARG A 414 -1.06 4.51 -13.94
N ALA A 415 -2.17 4.18 -14.58
CA ALA A 415 -2.81 2.88 -14.44
C ALA A 415 -1.98 1.79 -15.13
N ILE A 416 -1.67 0.72 -14.41
CA ILE A 416 -0.91 -0.43 -14.90
C ILE A 416 -1.83 -1.67 -14.95
N ARG A 417 -1.72 -2.46 -16.00
CA ARG A 417 -2.42 -3.75 -16.13
C ARG A 417 -1.74 -4.84 -15.31
N GLU A 418 -1.75 -4.62 -14.01
CA GLU A 418 -1.22 -5.54 -13.00
C GLU A 418 -2.37 -6.02 -12.11
N VAL A 419 -2.32 -7.28 -11.68
CA VAL A 419 -3.28 -7.91 -10.77
C VAL A 419 -2.70 -8.07 -9.37
N THR A 420 -1.41 -8.37 -9.31
CA THR A 420 -0.75 -8.54 -8.02
C THR A 420 -0.51 -7.21 -7.32
N HIS A 421 -0.33 -7.24 -6.02
CA HIS A 421 -0.04 -6.03 -5.26
C HIS A 421 1.39 -5.56 -5.48
N CYS A 422 1.57 -4.34 -5.98
CA CYS A 422 2.87 -3.70 -6.25
C CYS A 422 3.78 -4.46 -7.25
N GLY A 423 3.23 -5.30 -8.11
CA GLY A 423 3.97 -6.12 -9.06
C GLY A 423 4.46 -5.37 -10.31
N TYR A 424 5.06 -4.20 -10.13
CA TYR A 424 5.52 -3.36 -11.24
C TYR A 424 6.90 -3.76 -11.75
N THR A 425 7.12 -3.56 -13.03
CA THR A 425 8.46 -3.67 -13.62
C THR A 425 9.32 -2.47 -13.23
N THR A 426 10.65 -2.66 -13.24
CA THR A 426 11.58 -1.56 -13.04
C THR A 426 11.39 -0.46 -14.09
N ASN A 427 11.00 -0.83 -15.32
CA ASN A 427 10.74 0.13 -16.40
C ASN A 427 9.53 1.02 -16.09
N GLU A 428 8.44 0.47 -15.56
CA GLU A 428 7.23 1.22 -15.20
C GLU A 428 7.52 2.22 -14.08
N LEU A 429 8.18 1.73 -13.01
CA LEU A 429 8.55 2.58 -11.88
C LEU A 429 9.56 3.66 -12.27
N SER A 430 10.62 3.32 -13.01
CA SER A 430 11.65 4.28 -13.41
C SER A 430 11.11 5.32 -14.40
N ALA A 431 10.22 4.93 -15.32
CA ALA A 431 9.54 5.85 -16.21
C ALA A 431 8.61 6.83 -15.44
N GLY A 432 7.96 6.34 -14.38
CA GLY A 432 7.17 7.18 -13.45
C GLY A 432 8.04 8.18 -12.73
N PHE A 433 9.10 7.70 -12.09
CA PHE A 433 10.01 8.54 -11.32
C PHE A 433 10.71 9.60 -12.20
N SER A 434 11.20 9.22 -13.38
CA SER A 434 11.79 10.14 -14.35
C SER A 434 10.80 11.23 -14.79
N ALA A 435 9.53 10.86 -15.01
CA ALA A 435 8.49 11.82 -15.36
C ALA A 435 8.19 12.81 -14.22
N LEU A 436 8.16 12.33 -12.97
CA LEU A 436 8.00 13.19 -11.79
C LEU A 436 9.17 14.16 -11.65
N VAL A 437 10.41 13.68 -11.76
CA VAL A 437 11.61 14.55 -11.69
C VAL A 437 11.59 15.62 -12.78
N SER A 438 11.22 15.25 -14.00
CA SER A 438 11.05 16.19 -15.10
C SER A 438 9.97 17.22 -14.80
N TRP A 439 8.85 16.80 -14.20
CA TRP A 439 7.77 17.72 -13.82
C TRP A 439 8.21 18.71 -12.77
N ILE A 440 8.88 18.24 -11.70
CA ILE A 440 9.47 19.10 -10.67
C ILE A 440 10.41 20.13 -11.28
N ALA A 441 11.29 19.72 -12.19
CA ALA A 441 12.30 20.58 -12.79
C ALA A 441 11.75 21.61 -13.77
N THR A 442 10.69 21.26 -14.50
CA THR A 442 10.18 22.08 -15.63
C THR A 442 8.84 22.72 -15.37
N GLY A 443 8.09 22.27 -14.36
CA GLY A 443 6.70 22.64 -14.13
C GLY A 443 5.71 22.03 -15.14
N GLN A 444 6.18 21.22 -16.09
CA GLN A 444 5.32 20.61 -17.11
C GLN A 444 4.73 19.28 -16.60
N ARG A 445 3.42 19.29 -16.38
CA ARG A 445 2.67 18.12 -15.95
C ARG A 445 2.80 16.99 -16.98
N PRO A 446 3.27 15.79 -16.57
CA PRO A 446 3.38 14.65 -17.47
C PRO A 446 2.00 14.07 -17.83
N ALA A 447 2.00 13.17 -18.79
CA ALA A 447 0.80 12.43 -19.14
C ALA A 447 0.44 11.41 -18.06
N GLY A 448 -0.86 11.27 -17.84
CA GLY A 448 -1.49 10.26 -16.97
C GLY A 448 -2.78 9.73 -17.57
N ASP A 449 -3.43 8.86 -16.85
CA ASP A 449 -4.76 8.34 -17.17
C ASP A 449 -5.85 9.21 -16.54
N ASN A 450 -7.03 9.25 -17.16
CA ASN A 450 -8.19 9.94 -16.60
C ASN A 450 -8.99 8.93 -15.75
N ILE A 451 -8.64 8.84 -14.48
CA ILE A 451 -9.16 7.82 -13.56
C ILE A 451 -10.51 8.20 -12.95
N LEU A 452 -10.92 9.46 -13.02
CA LEU A 452 -12.24 9.92 -12.55
C LEU A 452 -13.33 9.79 -13.63
N ASP A 453 -12.98 9.56 -14.88
CA ASP A 453 -13.93 9.34 -15.95
C ASP A 453 -14.28 7.85 -16.06
N ALA A 454 -15.44 7.45 -15.56
CA ALA A 454 -15.90 6.06 -15.58
C ALA A 454 -15.91 5.46 -17.00
N ALA A 455 -16.17 6.25 -18.05
CA ALA A 455 -16.13 5.77 -19.43
C ALA A 455 -14.70 5.50 -19.91
N ALA A 456 -13.74 6.30 -19.47
CA ALA A 456 -12.32 6.05 -19.73
C ALA A 456 -11.83 4.80 -19.01
N VAL A 457 -12.20 4.64 -17.73
CA VAL A 457 -11.85 3.48 -16.90
C VAL A 457 -12.46 2.19 -17.46
N ALA A 458 -13.72 2.22 -17.92
CA ALA A 458 -14.40 1.08 -18.53
C ALA A 458 -13.88 0.74 -19.94
N SER A 459 -13.03 1.58 -20.54
CA SER A 459 -12.45 1.30 -21.86
C SER A 459 -11.66 -0.02 -21.84
N PRO A 460 -11.85 -0.92 -22.82
CA PRO A 460 -11.06 -2.15 -22.91
C PRO A 460 -9.57 -1.91 -23.08
N PHE A 461 -9.14 -0.67 -23.33
CA PHE A 461 -7.76 -0.25 -23.47
C PHE A 461 -7.22 0.53 -22.28
N PHE A 462 -8.00 0.69 -21.23
CA PHE A 462 -7.55 1.35 -20.00
C PHE A 462 -6.34 0.63 -19.40
N GLY A 463 -5.37 1.37 -18.90
CA GLY A 463 -4.11 0.83 -18.37
C GLY A 463 -3.06 0.46 -19.44
N CYS A 464 -3.38 0.51 -20.75
CA CYS A 464 -2.40 0.15 -21.78
C CYS A 464 -1.27 1.17 -21.99
N ARG A 465 -1.47 2.39 -21.56
CA ARG A 465 -0.57 3.50 -21.93
C ARG A 465 0.79 3.39 -21.25
N PHE A 466 0.79 2.95 -20.00
CA PHE A 466 1.97 2.97 -19.14
C PHE A 466 2.42 1.57 -18.74
N THR A 467 1.65 0.53 -19.04
CA THR A 467 2.04 -0.86 -18.82
C THR A 467 3.20 -1.25 -19.73
N ASP A 468 4.20 -1.91 -19.19
CA ASP A 468 5.30 -2.49 -19.96
C ASP A 468 4.75 -3.56 -20.91
N PRO A 469 4.99 -3.44 -22.22
CA PRO A 469 4.46 -4.39 -23.20
C PRO A 469 5.28 -5.67 -23.33
N THR A 470 6.31 -5.87 -22.53
CA THR A 470 7.18 -7.04 -22.63
C THR A 470 6.38 -8.32 -22.38
N PRO A 471 6.36 -9.29 -23.31
CA PRO A 471 5.63 -10.52 -23.10
C PRO A 471 6.12 -11.28 -21.87
N GLY A 472 5.18 -11.66 -21.01
CA GLY A 472 5.46 -12.36 -19.74
C GLY A 472 5.51 -11.47 -18.52
N ASP A 473 5.56 -10.14 -18.68
CA ASP A 473 5.26 -9.22 -17.60
C ASP A 473 3.77 -9.25 -17.29
N HIS A 474 3.40 -9.11 -16.03
CA HIS A 474 2.01 -9.14 -15.56
C HIS A 474 1.22 -10.40 -15.99
N PRO A 475 1.73 -11.62 -15.74
CA PRO A 475 1.16 -12.87 -16.28
C PRO A 475 -0.24 -13.17 -15.73
N GLU A 476 -0.60 -12.60 -14.58
CA GLU A 476 -1.90 -12.79 -13.93
C GLU A 476 -3.01 -11.95 -14.60
N PHE A 477 -2.63 -10.89 -15.30
CA PHE A 477 -3.59 -10.06 -16.01
C PHE A 477 -4.05 -10.74 -17.31
N LYS A 478 -5.27 -11.23 -17.31
CA LYS A 478 -5.90 -11.86 -18.48
C LYS A 478 -6.93 -10.90 -19.07
N GLY A 479 -6.64 -10.36 -20.21
CA GLY A 479 -7.51 -9.40 -20.89
C GLY A 479 -7.12 -9.23 -22.35
N LEU A 480 -7.78 -8.30 -23.02
CA LEU A 480 -7.39 -7.94 -24.38
C LEU A 480 -5.96 -7.37 -24.39
N PRO A 481 -5.12 -7.85 -25.31
CA PRO A 481 -3.78 -7.30 -25.45
C PRO A 481 -3.87 -5.81 -25.83
N CYS A 482 -2.91 -5.03 -25.33
CA CYS A 482 -2.83 -3.62 -25.68
C CYS A 482 -2.53 -3.47 -27.19
N PRO A 483 -3.30 -2.62 -27.92
CA PRO A 483 -3.02 -2.39 -29.34
C PRO A 483 -1.63 -1.82 -29.55
N ALA A 484 -0.92 -2.35 -30.55
CA ALA A 484 0.35 -1.75 -30.97
C ALA A 484 0.14 -0.27 -31.37
N GLY A 485 0.97 0.62 -30.78
CA GLY A 485 0.95 2.05 -31.13
C GLY A 485 0.01 2.95 -30.30
N ARG A 486 -0.68 2.44 -29.31
CA ARG A 486 -1.34 3.28 -28.27
C ARG A 486 -0.44 3.40 -27.02
N ARG A 487 0.63 4.17 -27.18
CA ARG A 487 1.53 4.58 -26.11
C ARG A 487 1.55 6.11 -26.00
#